data_85400ead7169b5fb635ce4abe711b557
#
_entry.id   85400ead7169b5fb635ce4abe711b557
#
_cell.length_a   1.000
_cell.length_b   1.000
_cell.length_c   1.000
_cell.angle_alpha   90.00
_cell.angle_beta   90.00
_cell.angle_gamma   90.00
#
_symmetry.space_group_name_H-M   'P 1'
#
loop_
_entity.id
_entity.type
_entity.pdbx_description
1 polymer ?
#
loop_
_entity_poly.entity_id
_entity_poly.type
_entity_poly.pdbx_seq_one_letter_code
_entity_poly.pdbx_strand_id
1 'polypeptide(L)'
;MKAHIVGGGFGGLAAAALLIRNAGVSGADITIYEAGEVLGGGFFLGGDAESGYNLPGSVFDKEYRCTFDLLDSVPSARDLSISVTKDFFAFNTSEPYQDKAHIFDRDGRIVHGPRFGLSLADG
;
A
#
# COMPACT_ATOMS: atom_id res chain seq x y z
N MET A 1 -25.86 10.22 12.65
CA MET A 1 -25.56 8.78 12.90
C MET A 1 -24.16 8.71 13.45
N LYS A 2 -23.96 8.01 14.56
CA LYS A 2 -22.59 7.82 15.10
C LYS A 2 -22.03 6.49 14.60
N ALA A 3 -20.79 6.49 14.16
CA ALA A 3 -20.07 5.30 13.74
C ALA A 3 -18.86 5.05 14.65
N HIS A 4 -18.68 3.80 15.05
CA HIS A 4 -17.58 3.37 15.88
C HIS A 4 -16.80 2.28 15.13
N ILE A 5 -15.51 2.51 14.89
CA ILE A 5 -14.62 1.63 14.14
C ILE A 5 -13.56 1.11 15.11
N VAL A 6 -13.37 -0.20 15.15
CA VAL A 6 -12.34 -0.84 15.98
C VAL A 6 -11.18 -1.25 15.08
N GLY A 7 -10.02 -0.69 15.38
CA GLY A 7 -8.78 -0.85 14.61
C GLY A 7 -8.53 0.31 13.64
N GLY A 8 -7.42 1.01 13.84
CA GLY A 8 -6.96 2.13 13.02
C GLY A 8 -5.99 1.72 11.90
N GLY A 9 -6.01 0.45 11.48
CA GLY A 9 -5.27 -0.01 10.31
C GLY A 9 -5.92 0.45 9.00
N PHE A 10 -5.34 0.03 7.87
CA PHE A 10 -5.80 0.44 6.52
C PHE A 10 -7.32 0.23 6.32
N GLY A 11 -7.85 -0.92 6.74
CA GLY A 11 -9.29 -1.22 6.61
C GLY A 11 -10.17 -0.28 7.42
N GLY A 12 -9.80 0.04 8.66
CA GLY A 12 -10.54 0.96 9.52
C GLY A 12 -10.51 2.40 8.99
N LEU A 13 -9.35 2.85 8.54
CA LEU A 13 -9.18 4.18 7.93
C LEU A 13 -9.96 4.28 6.62
N ALA A 14 -9.90 3.24 5.77
CA ALA A 14 -10.68 3.17 4.54
C ALA A 14 -12.19 3.21 4.82
N ALA A 15 -12.67 2.46 5.81
CA ALA A 15 -14.07 2.48 6.21
C ALA A 15 -14.52 3.88 6.66
N ALA A 16 -13.71 4.58 7.46
CA ALA A 16 -14.01 5.95 7.88
C ALA A 16 -14.11 6.90 6.67
N ALA A 17 -13.13 6.83 5.77
CA ALA A 17 -13.11 7.67 4.56
C ALA A 17 -14.32 7.39 3.66
N LEU A 18 -14.70 6.12 3.48
CA LEU A 18 -15.87 5.74 2.67
C LEU A 18 -17.20 6.16 3.34
N LEU A 19 -17.30 6.10 4.65
CA LEU A 19 -18.48 6.60 5.38
C LEU A 19 -18.66 8.11 5.16
N ILE A 20 -17.58 8.88 5.18
CA ILE A 20 -17.62 10.31 4.90
C ILE A 20 -17.98 10.55 3.43
N ARG A 21 -17.22 9.95 2.51
CA ARG A 21 -17.34 10.22 1.08
C ARG A 21 -18.64 9.73 0.47
N ASN A 22 -19.05 8.51 0.80
CA ASN A 22 -20.15 7.83 0.11
C ASN A 22 -21.47 7.86 0.90
N ALA A 23 -21.40 7.88 2.24
CA ALA A 23 -22.59 7.87 3.09
C ALA A 23 -22.89 9.24 3.73
N GLY A 24 -22.06 10.25 3.49
CA GLY A 24 -22.27 11.60 4.03
C GLY A 24 -22.22 11.67 5.55
N VAL A 25 -21.56 10.72 6.21
CA VAL A 25 -21.41 10.74 7.67
C VAL A 25 -20.40 11.83 8.03
N SER A 26 -20.77 12.72 8.96
CA SER A 26 -19.84 13.73 9.46
C SER A 26 -18.62 13.05 10.12
N GLY A 27 -17.42 13.52 9.83
CA GLY A 27 -16.20 13.03 10.49
C GLY A 27 -16.26 13.21 12.02
N ALA A 28 -16.99 14.21 12.52
CA ALA A 28 -17.24 14.41 13.96
C ALA A 28 -18.09 13.30 14.60
N ASP A 29 -18.83 12.54 13.80
CA ASP A 29 -19.65 11.42 14.24
C ASP A 29 -18.91 10.06 14.12
N ILE A 30 -17.66 10.05 13.66
CA ILE A 30 -16.86 8.84 13.50
C ILE A 30 -15.81 8.79 14.61
N THR A 31 -15.76 7.67 15.31
CA THR A 31 -14.74 7.40 16.33
C THR A 31 -13.99 6.13 15.94
N ILE A 32 -12.67 6.24 15.84
CA ILE A 32 -11.78 5.08 15.60
C ILE A 32 -11.08 4.74 16.91
N TYR A 33 -11.18 3.48 17.33
CA TYR A 33 -10.50 2.93 18.49
C TYR A 33 -9.28 2.15 18.02
N GLU A 34 -8.09 2.60 18.40
CA GLU A 34 -6.83 1.94 18.10
C GLU A 34 -6.14 1.52 19.40
N ALA A 35 -5.61 0.31 19.43
CA ALA A 35 -4.91 -0.21 20.60
C ALA A 35 -3.44 0.28 20.67
N GLY A 36 -2.86 0.63 19.52
CA GLY A 36 -1.51 1.16 19.40
C GLY A 36 -1.46 2.68 19.55
N GLU A 37 -0.25 3.21 19.63
CA GLU A 37 -0.01 4.66 19.74
C GLU A 37 -0.18 5.41 18.41
N VAL A 38 -0.13 4.68 17.29
CA VAL A 38 -0.17 5.24 15.94
C VAL A 38 -1.16 4.50 15.05
N LEU A 39 -1.79 5.24 14.15
CA LEU A 39 -2.66 4.67 13.12
C LEU A 39 -1.83 4.11 11.97
N GLY A 40 -2.42 3.21 11.18
CA GLY A 40 -1.81 2.62 9.98
C GLY A 40 -1.65 1.10 10.05
N GLY A 41 -1.61 0.53 11.24
CA GLY A 41 -1.49 -0.92 11.44
C GLY A 41 -0.23 -1.47 10.76
N GLY A 42 -0.38 -2.53 9.97
CA GLY A 42 0.73 -3.16 9.24
C GLY A 42 1.37 -2.31 8.13
N PHE A 43 0.80 -1.15 7.82
CA PHE A 43 1.37 -0.18 6.86
C PHE A 43 2.20 0.91 7.55
N PHE A 44 2.35 0.86 8.86
CA PHE A 44 3.19 1.81 9.57
C PHE A 44 4.66 1.61 9.17
N LEU A 45 5.25 2.66 8.62
CA LEU A 45 6.68 2.72 8.33
C LEU A 45 7.42 3.16 9.58
N GLY A 46 8.30 2.31 10.07
CA GLY A 46 9.12 2.60 11.24
C GLY A 46 10.56 2.16 11.06
N GLY A 47 11.37 2.46 12.07
CA GLY A 47 12.78 2.11 12.08
C GLY A 47 13.69 3.21 11.53
N ASP A 48 14.96 2.94 11.56
CA ASP A 48 16.03 3.82 11.12
C ASP A 48 17.22 3.02 10.54
N ALA A 49 18.29 3.70 10.17
CA ALA A 49 19.48 3.07 9.57
C ALA A 49 20.24 2.15 10.55
N GLU A 50 20.09 2.34 11.87
CA GLU A 50 20.78 1.54 12.90
C GLU A 50 19.97 0.31 13.29
N SER A 51 18.65 0.49 13.51
CA SER A 51 17.72 -0.58 13.94
C SER A 51 17.12 -1.37 12.79
N GLY A 52 17.30 -0.90 11.55
CA GLY A 52 16.62 -1.40 10.36
C GLY A 52 15.25 -0.76 10.14
N TYR A 53 14.79 -0.79 8.89
CA TYR A 53 13.48 -0.24 8.51
C TYR A 53 12.42 -1.32 8.56
N ASN A 54 11.29 -1.00 9.18
CA ASN A 54 10.10 -1.81 9.06
C ASN A 54 9.34 -1.40 7.79
N LEU A 55 9.51 -2.18 6.74
CA LEU A 55 8.81 -1.95 5.47
C LEU A 55 7.60 -2.89 5.41
N PRO A 56 6.40 -2.38 5.21
CA PRO A 56 5.26 -3.24 4.95
C PRO A 56 5.51 -4.00 3.65
N GLY A 57 5.44 -5.32 3.70
CA GLY A 57 5.66 -6.20 2.56
C GLY A 57 4.52 -6.19 1.54
N SER A 58 3.80 -5.09 1.42
CA SER A 58 2.63 -4.98 0.57
C SER A 58 2.98 -4.27 -0.73
N VAL A 59 2.75 -4.96 -1.82
CA VAL A 59 2.81 -4.40 -3.18
C VAL A 59 1.38 -4.12 -3.63
N PHE A 60 1.13 -2.94 -4.17
CA PHE A 60 -0.16 -2.62 -4.77
C PHE A 60 -0.19 -3.09 -6.22
N ASP A 61 -1.09 -4.00 -6.53
CA ASP A 61 -1.39 -4.37 -7.91
C ASP A 61 -2.29 -3.29 -8.54
N LYS A 62 -2.02 -2.94 -9.80
CA LYS A 62 -2.83 -1.98 -10.58
C LYS A 62 -4.31 -2.37 -10.68
N GLU A 63 -4.64 -3.64 -10.47
CA GLU A 63 -6.01 -4.16 -10.50
C GLU A 63 -6.78 -3.93 -9.19
N TYR A 64 -6.15 -3.36 -8.17
CA TYR A 64 -6.82 -3.00 -6.90
C TYR A 64 -7.71 -1.77 -7.06
N ARG A 65 -8.74 -1.89 -7.90
CA ARG A 65 -9.61 -0.79 -8.32
C ARG A 65 -10.24 -0.04 -7.17
N CYS A 66 -10.78 -0.74 -6.17
CA CYS A 66 -11.42 -0.10 -5.01
C CYS A 66 -10.41 0.70 -4.17
N THR A 67 -9.18 0.19 -4.05
CA THR A 67 -8.10 0.89 -3.34
C THR A 67 -7.73 2.18 -4.07
N PHE A 68 -7.51 2.11 -5.38
CA PHE A 68 -7.15 3.29 -6.16
C PHE A 68 -8.29 4.29 -6.31
N ASP A 69 -9.55 3.83 -6.36
CA ASP A 69 -10.73 4.72 -6.31
C ASP A 69 -10.78 5.49 -4.98
N LEU A 70 -10.50 4.82 -3.86
CA LEU A 70 -10.41 5.49 -2.57
C LEU A 70 -9.25 6.48 -2.53
N LEU A 71 -8.04 6.04 -2.92
CA LEU A 71 -6.82 6.85 -2.90
C LEU A 71 -6.86 8.01 -3.89
N ASP A 72 -7.69 7.94 -4.93
CA ASP A 72 -7.91 9.07 -5.85
C ASP A 72 -8.68 10.23 -5.18
N SER A 73 -9.40 9.95 -4.11
CA SER A 73 -10.05 10.97 -3.29
C SER A 73 -9.17 11.55 -2.18
N VAL A 74 -7.96 11.02 -1.99
CA VAL A 74 -7.02 11.45 -0.95
C VAL A 74 -5.88 12.26 -1.57
N PRO A 75 -5.63 13.50 -1.12
CA PRO A 75 -4.50 14.30 -1.57
C PRO A 75 -3.16 13.64 -1.22
N SER A 76 -2.17 13.72 -2.12
CA SER A 76 -0.81 13.27 -1.82
C SER A 76 -0.15 14.17 -0.77
N ALA A 77 0.55 13.58 0.19
CA ALA A 77 1.33 14.32 1.17
C ALA A 77 2.54 15.07 0.56
N ARG A 78 2.97 14.68 -0.65
CA ARG A 78 4.07 15.33 -1.40
C ARG A 78 3.60 16.56 -2.17
N ASP A 79 2.40 16.48 -2.72
CA ASP A 79 1.76 17.55 -3.48
C ASP A 79 0.25 17.48 -3.30
N LEU A 80 -0.30 18.38 -2.50
CA LEU A 80 -1.73 18.41 -2.19
C LEU A 80 -2.63 18.71 -3.40
N SER A 81 -2.05 19.11 -4.54
CA SER A 81 -2.81 19.38 -5.77
C SER A 81 -3.12 18.12 -6.58
N ILE A 82 -2.49 16.99 -6.26
CA ILE A 82 -2.72 15.71 -6.92
C ILE A 82 -3.17 14.66 -5.91
N SER A 83 -3.87 13.63 -6.40
CA SER A 83 -4.28 12.50 -5.56
C SER A 83 -3.12 11.53 -5.31
N VAL A 84 -3.23 10.75 -4.23
CA VAL A 84 -2.28 9.65 -3.95
C VAL A 84 -2.21 8.68 -5.12
N THR A 85 -3.34 8.38 -5.79
CA THR A 85 -3.37 7.52 -6.98
C THR A 85 -2.52 8.08 -8.11
N LYS A 86 -2.64 9.38 -8.41
CA LYS A 86 -1.85 10.03 -9.46
C LYS A 86 -0.36 10.06 -9.12
N ASP A 87 -0.01 10.40 -7.88
CA ASP A 87 1.37 10.41 -7.41
C ASP A 87 2.00 9.01 -7.51
N PHE A 88 1.27 7.98 -7.08
CA PHE A 88 1.70 6.58 -7.17
C PHE A 88 2.00 6.15 -8.61
N PHE A 89 1.10 6.41 -9.55
CA PHE A 89 1.32 6.01 -10.94
C PHE A 89 2.40 6.86 -11.62
N ALA A 90 2.53 8.13 -11.29
CA ALA A 90 3.61 8.98 -11.78
C ALA A 90 4.98 8.47 -11.30
N PHE A 91 5.10 8.12 -10.02
CA PHE A 91 6.31 7.52 -9.46
C PHE A 91 6.68 6.21 -10.16
N ASN A 92 5.75 5.28 -10.32
CA ASN A 92 6.01 4.00 -10.99
C ASN A 92 6.35 4.14 -12.48
N THR A 93 5.95 5.24 -13.11
CA THR A 93 6.33 5.55 -14.50
C THR A 93 7.74 6.11 -14.58
N SER A 94 8.13 6.98 -13.64
CA SER A 94 9.48 7.56 -13.60
C SER A 94 10.54 6.58 -13.10
N GLU A 95 10.14 5.70 -12.18
CA GLU A 95 10.99 4.68 -11.55
C GLU A 95 10.41 3.28 -11.80
N PRO A 96 10.50 2.78 -13.04
CA PRO A 96 9.92 1.48 -13.36
C PRO A 96 10.61 0.38 -12.56
N TYR A 97 9.81 -0.38 -11.84
CA TYR A 97 10.26 -1.51 -11.07
C TYR A 97 10.87 -2.56 -12.01
N GLN A 98 12.16 -2.82 -11.85
CA GLN A 98 12.86 -3.84 -12.61
C GLN A 98 13.28 -4.95 -11.64
N ASP A 99 12.44 -5.97 -11.52
CA ASP A 99 12.82 -7.21 -10.86
C ASP A 99 13.93 -7.92 -11.63
N LYS A 100 15.15 -7.78 -11.17
CA LYS A 100 16.25 -8.65 -11.55
C LYS A 100 16.52 -9.61 -10.40
N ALA A 101 15.69 -10.65 -10.27
CA ALA A 101 16.00 -11.71 -9.34
C ALA A 101 17.23 -12.48 -9.84
N HIS A 102 18.25 -12.54 -9.02
CA HIS A 102 19.42 -13.36 -9.27
C HIS A 102 19.39 -14.59 -8.35
N ILE A 103 19.48 -15.78 -8.94
CA ILE A 103 19.64 -17.02 -8.18
C ILE A 103 21.14 -17.29 -8.11
N PHE A 104 21.65 -17.50 -6.90
CA PHE A 104 23.05 -17.86 -6.67
C PHE A 104 23.14 -19.34 -6.35
N ASP A 105 24.17 -20.01 -6.90
CA ASP A 105 24.53 -21.38 -6.50
C ASP A 105 25.25 -21.38 -5.13
N ARG A 106 25.64 -22.57 -4.66
CA ARG A 106 26.34 -22.74 -3.37
C ARG A 106 27.72 -22.07 -3.34
N ASP A 107 28.29 -21.80 -4.51
CA ASP A 107 29.61 -21.15 -4.68
C ASP A 107 29.47 -19.64 -4.87
N GLY A 108 28.24 -19.08 -4.77
CA GLY A 108 27.94 -17.65 -4.93
C GLY A 108 28.00 -17.15 -6.37
N ARG A 109 27.90 -18.04 -7.36
CA ARG A 109 27.85 -17.68 -8.78
C ARG A 109 26.41 -17.47 -9.21
N ILE A 110 26.16 -16.44 -10.04
CA ILE A 110 24.84 -16.23 -10.63
C ILE A 110 24.49 -17.39 -11.55
N VAL A 111 23.46 -18.12 -11.18
CA VAL A 111 22.84 -19.13 -12.05
C VAL A 111 21.88 -18.37 -12.96
N HIS A 112 22.19 -18.27 -14.24
CA HIS A 112 21.25 -17.80 -15.23
C HIS A 112 20.11 -18.83 -15.30
N GLY A 113 18.98 -18.46 -14.75
CA GLY A 113 17.95 -19.33 -14.26
C GLY A 113 17.52 -20.47 -15.17
N PRO A 114 17.17 -21.62 -14.60
CA PRO A 114 16.32 -22.55 -15.28
C PRO A 114 15.08 -21.79 -15.70
N ARG A 115 14.69 -21.85 -16.95
CA ARG A 115 13.34 -21.49 -17.36
C ARG A 115 12.44 -22.31 -16.44
N PHE A 116 11.72 -21.65 -15.53
CA PHE A 116 10.71 -22.32 -14.74
C PHE A 116 9.66 -22.87 -15.71
N GLY A 117 9.80 -24.00 -16.28
CA GLY A 117 8.96 -24.74 -17.21
C GLY A 117 7.53 -24.25 -17.53
N LEU A 118 7.21 -23.02 -17.17
CA LEU A 118 5.97 -22.35 -17.50
C LEU A 118 6.12 -21.80 -18.93
N SER A 119 5.55 -22.49 -19.88
CA SER A 119 5.38 -21.96 -21.22
C SER A 119 4.15 -21.03 -21.23
N LEU A 120 4.17 -20.04 -22.13
CA LEU A 120 2.99 -19.17 -22.37
C LEU A 120 1.74 -19.96 -22.85
N ALA A 121 1.87 -21.28 -23.00
CA ALA A 121 0.77 -22.18 -23.38
C ALA A 121 0.02 -22.76 -22.17
N ASP A 122 0.51 -22.51 -20.94
CA ASP A 122 -0.07 -23.05 -19.70
C ASP A 122 -0.94 -22.00 -18.95
N GLY A 123 -1.28 -20.87 -19.61
CA GLY A 123 -2.14 -19.79 -19.12
C GLY A 123 -3.45 -19.68 -19.90
#